data_078ffbc5cdeb1f3f235589060d6028d6
#
_entry.id   078ffbc5cdeb1f3f235589060d6028d6
#
_cell.length_a   1.000
_cell.length_b   1.000
_cell.length_c   1.000
_cell.angle_alpha   90.00
_cell.angle_beta   90.00
_cell.angle_gamma   90.00
#
_symmetry.space_group_name_H-M   'P 1'
#
loop_
_entity.id
_entity.type
_entity.pdbx_description
1 polymer ?
#
loop_
_entity_poly.entity_id
_entity_poly.type
_entity_poly.pdbx_seq_one_letter_code
_entity_poly.pdbx_strand_id
1 'polypeptide(L)'
;KNILDSSSLDDNRIIIDYYETSPKSSLDFSNNENDITWIQILSGRIDTYYPNTYIPGRRVDDTKIIFIKGTHHVSLDTPKGSSFIVTRIPNYKIHENDANDMYESDLRVVNWGNEPVLKSEHDDRKRVYLLSDSLVGTDSVKGELIVYPQSTSCPEHYHMGAEHYQFITSGSVFAVLDGEEKELNKFDLLYNFENEKHWFYTKDDQCKFVEFFVPGENKTIWTQTTNVCTWSPIGTDIRGKSPSRHIEKHVHGEGKNI
;
A
#
# COMPACT_ATOMS: atom_id res chain seq x y z
N LYS A 1 12.56 13.57 -3.55
CA LYS A 1 13.49 13.11 -2.50
C LYS A 1 13.42 11.59 -2.43
N ASN A 2 14.56 10.91 -2.60
CA ASN A 2 14.65 9.49 -2.34
C ASN A 2 14.47 9.23 -0.83
N ILE A 3 13.64 8.26 -0.46
CA ILE A 3 13.40 7.85 0.93
C ILE A 3 14.05 6.51 1.21
N LEU A 4 13.94 5.57 0.26
CA LEU A 4 14.43 4.21 0.40
C LEU A 4 14.97 3.71 -0.95
N ASP A 5 16.16 3.15 -0.96
CA ASP A 5 16.79 2.51 -2.11
C ASP A 5 17.85 1.47 -1.66
N SER A 6 18.59 0.92 -2.62
CA SER A 6 19.67 -0.04 -2.35
C SER A 6 20.84 0.49 -1.52
N SER A 7 20.96 1.81 -1.32
CA SER A 7 21.94 2.37 -0.40
C SER A 7 21.48 2.29 1.05
N SER A 8 20.18 2.15 1.27
CA SER A 8 19.54 2.02 2.58
C SER A 8 19.26 0.56 2.97
N LEU A 9 19.13 -0.31 1.96
CA LEU A 9 18.84 -1.74 2.12
C LEU A 9 19.91 -2.55 1.39
N ASP A 10 20.19 -3.75 1.88
CA ASP A 10 21.14 -4.68 1.24
C ASP A 10 20.60 -5.26 -0.09
N ASP A 11 19.32 -5.03 -0.41
CA ASP A 11 18.70 -5.42 -1.67
C ASP A 11 17.96 -4.26 -2.36
N ASN A 12 17.50 -4.50 -3.59
CA ASN A 12 16.74 -3.55 -4.42
C ASN A 12 15.27 -3.93 -4.52
N ARG A 13 14.71 -4.63 -3.54
CA ARG A 13 13.34 -5.14 -3.61
C ARG A 13 12.32 -4.02 -3.77
N ILE A 14 12.50 -2.94 -3.01
CA ILE A 14 11.60 -1.78 -2.99
C ILE A 14 12.40 -0.49 -3.06
N ILE A 15 11.99 0.40 -3.95
CA ILE A 15 12.54 1.77 -4.06
C ILE A 15 11.39 2.75 -3.81
N ILE A 16 11.59 3.73 -2.93
CA ILE A 16 10.55 4.69 -2.55
C ILE A 16 11.07 6.12 -2.70
N ASP A 17 10.35 6.92 -3.47
CA ASP A 17 10.59 8.34 -3.67
C ASP A 17 9.39 9.17 -3.22
N TYR A 18 9.64 10.24 -2.47
CA TYR A 18 8.67 11.27 -2.13
C TYR A 18 8.79 12.47 -3.06
N TYR A 19 7.67 12.92 -3.55
CA TYR A 19 7.55 14.11 -4.40
C TYR A 19 6.66 15.15 -3.75
N GLU A 20 7.09 16.40 -3.82
CA GLU A 20 6.30 17.59 -3.53
C GLU A 20 6.45 18.54 -4.70
N THR A 21 5.33 18.94 -5.30
CA THR A 21 5.31 19.74 -6.52
C THR A 21 4.66 21.08 -6.29
N SER A 22 5.20 22.10 -6.95
CA SER A 22 4.56 23.42 -7.06
C SER A 22 3.33 23.36 -7.98
N PRO A 23 2.41 24.34 -7.89
CA PRO A 23 1.34 24.49 -8.87
C PRO A 23 1.87 24.56 -10.31
N LYS A 24 1.15 23.91 -11.25
CA LYS A 24 1.46 23.86 -12.69
C LYS A 24 2.77 23.14 -13.02
N SER A 25 3.20 22.20 -12.17
CA SER A 25 4.31 21.31 -12.50
C SER A 25 3.81 20.14 -13.34
N SER A 26 4.70 19.66 -14.22
CA SER A 26 4.53 18.44 -15.01
C SER A 26 5.72 17.53 -14.77
N LEU A 27 5.46 16.22 -14.64
CA LEU A 27 6.44 15.18 -14.38
C LEU A 27 6.16 13.99 -15.28
N ASP A 28 7.22 13.36 -15.78
CA ASP A 28 7.14 12.17 -16.60
C ASP A 28 7.73 10.97 -15.88
N PHE A 29 7.01 9.86 -15.90
CA PHE A 29 7.44 8.59 -15.35
C PHE A 29 7.46 7.52 -16.45
N SER A 30 8.56 6.82 -16.54
CA SER A 30 8.71 5.65 -17.41
C SER A 30 8.99 4.42 -16.55
N ASN A 31 8.30 3.34 -16.86
CA ASN A 31 8.49 2.06 -16.21
C ASN A 31 9.20 1.10 -17.19
N ASN A 32 10.07 0.24 -16.67
CA ASN A 32 10.73 -0.79 -17.48
C ASN A 32 9.83 -2.03 -17.60
N GLU A 33 10.15 -2.91 -18.54
CA GLU A 33 9.39 -4.14 -18.83
C GLU A 33 9.18 -5.03 -17.60
N ASN A 34 10.18 -5.11 -16.72
CA ASN A 34 10.16 -5.99 -15.55
C ASN A 34 9.91 -5.25 -14.23
N ASP A 35 9.47 -3.99 -14.28
CA ASP A 35 9.20 -3.20 -13.08
C ASP A 35 7.69 -3.07 -12.82
N ILE A 36 7.32 -3.04 -11.54
CA ILE A 36 6.03 -2.54 -11.08
C ILE A 36 6.28 -1.20 -10.40
N THR A 37 5.43 -0.23 -10.69
CA THR A 37 5.45 1.08 -10.03
C THR A 37 4.02 1.46 -9.63
N TRP A 38 3.85 2.02 -8.43
CA TRP A 38 2.61 2.69 -8.10
C TRP A 38 2.86 4.08 -7.55
N ILE A 39 1.89 4.97 -7.83
CA ILE A 39 1.93 6.35 -7.40
C ILE A 39 0.73 6.60 -6.50
N GLN A 40 1.00 6.88 -5.23
CA GLN A 40 0.00 7.16 -4.21
C GLN A 40 -0.02 8.65 -3.90
N ILE A 41 -1.17 9.27 -4.10
CA ILE A 41 -1.37 10.69 -3.79
C ILE A 41 -1.57 10.84 -2.27
N LEU A 42 -0.80 11.71 -1.65
CA LEU A 42 -0.91 12.05 -0.22
C LEU A 42 -1.71 13.33 -0.01
N SER A 43 -1.59 14.29 -0.93
CA SER A 43 -2.36 15.52 -0.92
C SER A 43 -2.47 16.13 -2.31
N GLY A 44 -3.50 16.95 -2.53
CA GLY A 44 -3.72 17.61 -3.79
C GLY A 44 -4.40 16.73 -4.83
N ARG A 45 -4.11 17.00 -6.09
CA ARG A 45 -4.72 16.32 -7.25
C ARG A 45 -3.75 16.28 -8.40
N ILE A 46 -3.74 15.16 -9.09
CA ILE A 46 -2.96 14.94 -10.30
C ILE A 46 -3.92 14.71 -11.47
N ASP A 47 -3.64 15.32 -12.61
CA ASP A 47 -4.25 15.00 -13.89
C ASP A 47 -3.23 14.14 -14.68
N THR A 48 -3.61 12.91 -15.06
CA THR A 48 -2.72 11.95 -15.75
C THR A 48 -2.93 11.99 -17.25
N TYR A 49 -1.85 11.81 -18.00
CA TYR A 49 -1.86 11.58 -19.43
C TYR A 49 -1.03 10.35 -19.75
N TYR A 50 -1.45 9.60 -20.75
CA TYR A 50 -0.79 8.36 -21.17
C TYR A 50 -0.36 8.48 -22.61
N PRO A 51 0.84 9.05 -22.89
CA PRO A 51 1.34 9.23 -24.23
C PRO A 51 1.38 7.93 -25.02
N ASN A 52 1.02 8.00 -26.30
CA ASN A 52 1.03 6.86 -27.22
C ASN A 52 0.08 5.70 -26.87
N THR A 53 -0.95 5.96 -26.07
CA THR A 53 -1.99 4.99 -25.72
C THR A 53 -3.39 5.54 -26.04
N TYR A 54 -4.38 4.63 -26.14
CA TYR A 54 -5.80 5.01 -26.21
C TYR A 54 -6.45 5.17 -24.83
N ILE A 55 -5.68 5.09 -23.75
CA ILE A 55 -6.16 5.24 -22.39
C ILE A 55 -6.44 6.74 -22.14
N PRO A 56 -7.68 7.12 -21.82
CA PRO A 56 -7.99 8.53 -21.56
C PRO A 56 -7.31 9.02 -20.29
N GLY A 57 -6.82 10.24 -20.32
CA GLY A 57 -6.30 10.91 -19.12
C GLY A 57 -7.33 10.93 -17.99
N ARG A 58 -6.87 10.83 -16.77
CA ARG A 58 -7.71 10.72 -15.58
C ARG A 58 -7.30 11.73 -14.52
N ARG A 59 -8.29 12.16 -13.75
CA ARG A 59 -8.07 12.91 -12.52
C ARG A 59 -7.90 11.94 -11.36
N VAL A 60 -6.78 12.06 -10.64
CA VAL A 60 -6.38 11.21 -9.54
C VAL A 60 -6.25 12.04 -8.27
N ASP A 61 -6.89 11.62 -7.21
CA ASP A 61 -6.87 12.21 -5.87
C ASP A 61 -6.34 11.17 -4.85
N ASP A 62 -6.32 11.55 -3.59
CA ASP A 62 -5.82 10.72 -2.48
C ASP A 62 -6.63 9.46 -2.19
N THR A 63 -7.74 9.23 -2.91
CA THR A 63 -8.53 7.98 -2.86
C THR A 63 -8.20 7.00 -3.99
N LYS A 64 -7.14 7.29 -4.75
CA LYS A 64 -6.74 6.50 -5.92
C LYS A 64 -5.24 6.26 -5.95
N ILE A 65 -4.86 5.16 -6.60
CA ILE A 65 -3.47 4.81 -6.91
C ILE A 65 -3.35 4.64 -8.42
N ILE A 66 -2.28 5.19 -8.99
CA ILE A 66 -1.86 4.87 -10.36
C ILE A 66 -0.95 3.65 -10.25
N PHE A 67 -1.34 2.55 -10.88
CA PHE A 67 -0.58 1.31 -10.93
C PHE A 67 -0.03 1.09 -12.34
N ILE A 68 1.24 0.75 -12.44
CA ILE A 68 1.97 0.58 -13.68
C ILE A 68 2.77 -0.72 -13.60
N LYS A 69 2.50 -1.67 -14.50
CA LYS A 69 3.24 -2.91 -14.65
C LYS A 69 3.78 -2.99 -16.08
N GLY A 70 5.06 -3.33 -16.24
CA GLY A 70 5.69 -3.38 -17.55
C GLY A 70 5.94 -2.01 -18.18
N THR A 71 6.29 -1.99 -19.46
CA THR A 71 6.72 -0.78 -20.16
C THR A 71 5.58 0.19 -20.42
N HIS A 72 5.51 1.25 -19.63
CA HIS A 72 4.56 2.37 -19.83
C HIS A 72 5.23 3.71 -19.57
N HIS A 73 4.65 4.74 -20.17
CA HIS A 73 4.98 6.14 -19.93
C HIS A 73 3.74 6.86 -19.43
N VAL A 74 3.88 7.59 -18.32
CA VAL A 74 2.81 8.35 -17.69
C VAL A 74 3.27 9.76 -17.42
N SER A 75 2.56 10.75 -17.94
CA SER A 75 2.76 12.15 -17.61
C SER A 75 1.76 12.58 -16.54
N LEU A 76 2.24 13.29 -15.53
CA LEU A 76 1.48 13.79 -14.39
C LEU A 76 1.50 15.31 -14.36
N ASP A 77 0.35 15.95 -14.45
CA ASP A 77 0.22 17.37 -14.22
C ASP A 77 -0.36 17.64 -12.82
N THR A 78 0.27 18.56 -12.10
CA THR A 78 -0.16 18.97 -10.75
C THR A 78 -0.63 20.42 -10.76
N PRO A 79 -1.86 20.70 -11.20
CA PRO A 79 -2.33 22.07 -11.48
C PRO A 79 -2.35 22.99 -10.26
N LYS A 80 -2.46 22.43 -9.05
CA LYS A 80 -2.46 23.19 -7.78
C LYS A 80 -1.30 22.79 -6.84
N GLY A 81 -0.35 21.99 -7.33
CA GLY A 81 0.63 21.30 -6.51
C GLY A 81 0.04 20.04 -5.86
N SER A 82 0.90 19.09 -5.56
CA SER A 82 0.56 17.81 -4.94
C SER A 82 1.75 17.22 -4.19
N SER A 83 1.49 16.41 -3.17
CA SER A 83 2.48 15.52 -2.61
C SER A 83 2.07 14.06 -2.86
N PHE A 84 3.03 13.22 -3.20
CA PHE A 84 2.80 11.81 -3.50
C PHE A 84 4.06 10.97 -3.31
N ILE A 85 3.85 9.68 -3.14
CA ILE A 85 4.90 8.67 -3.08
C ILE A 85 4.88 7.89 -4.40
N VAL A 86 6.07 7.63 -4.92
CA VAL A 86 6.30 6.69 -6.02
C VAL A 86 7.06 5.52 -5.44
N THR A 87 6.47 4.33 -5.50
CA THR A 87 7.12 3.09 -5.08
C THR A 87 7.34 2.22 -6.30
N ARG A 88 8.53 1.64 -6.42
CA ARG A 88 8.92 0.73 -7.49
C ARG A 88 9.42 -0.59 -6.94
N ILE A 89 9.01 -1.67 -7.57
CA ILE A 89 9.57 -3.00 -7.43
C ILE A 89 10.36 -3.29 -8.71
N PRO A 90 11.68 -3.21 -8.70
CA PRO A 90 12.50 -3.62 -9.84
C PRO A 90 12.42 -5.13 -10.04
N ASN A 91 12.32 -5.56 -11.31
CA ASN A 91 12.33 -6.97 -11.66
C ASN A 91 11.30 -7.83 -10.89
N TYR A 92 10.05 -7.36 -10.84
CA TYR A 92 8.95 -7.96 -10.05
C TYR A 92 8.75 -9.46 -10.32
N LYS A 93 9.12 -9.97 -11.51
CA LYS A 93 8.95 -11.39 -11.90
C LYS A 93 9.63 -12.37 -10.95
N ILE A 94 10.65 -11.95 -10.23
CA ILE A 94 11.27 -12.80 -9.20
C ILE A 94 10.40 -12.99 -7.96
N HIS A 95 9.36 -12.19 -7.80
CA HIS A 95 8.42 -12.20 -6.69
C HIS A 95 7.04 -12.77 -7.07
N GLU A 96 6.82 -13.15 -8.32
CA GLU A 96 5.58 -13.80 -8.75
C GLU A 96 5.63 -15.30 -8.45
N ASN A 97 4.60 -15.82 -7.78
CA ASN A 97 4.50 -17.23 -7.44
C ASN A 97 3.87 -18.07 -8.56
N ASP A 98 3.10 -17.46 -9.45
CA ASP A 98 2.38 -18.16 -10.52
C ASP A 98 2.55 -17.49 -11.89
N ALA A 99 2.82 -18.33 -12.89
CA ALA A 99 2.87 -17.94 -14.30
C ALA A 99 1.49 -17.58 -14.92
N ASN A 100 0.47 -17.37 -14.10
CA ASN A 100 -0.89 -17.01 -14.52
C ASN A 100 -1.10 -15.51 -14.76
N ASP A 101 -0.01 -14.77 -14.89
CA ASP A 101 -0.09 -13.37 -15.22
C ASP A 101 -0.67 -13.17 -16.62
N MET A 102 -1.98 -12.90 -16.69
CA MET A 102 -2.69 -12.70 -17.96
C MET A 102 -2.24 -11.43 -18.70
N TYR A 103 -1.47 -10.56 -18.05
CA TYR A 103 -1.05 -9.28 -18.62
C TYR A 103 0.44 -9.03 -18.40
N GLU A 104 1.24 -9.13 -19.44
CA GLU A 104 2.66 -8.74 -19.42
C GLU A 104 2.84 -7.24 -19.10
N SER A 105 1.83 -6.44 -19.38
CA SER A 105 1.87 -4.99 -19.23
C SER A 105 0.50 -4.45 -18.86
N ASP A 106 0.42 -3.65 -17.82
CA ASP A 106 -0.84 -3.08 -17.34
C ASP A 106 -0.64 -1.65 -16.81
N LEU A 107 -1.64 -0.81 -17.08
CA LEU A 107 -1.70 0.56 -16.61
C LEU A 107 -3.12 0.88 -16.18
N ARG A 108 -3.32 1.07 -14.89
CA ARG A 108 -4.65 1.35 -14.36
C ARG A 108 -4.65 2.37 -13.22
N VAL A 109 -5.79 2.99 -13.01
CA VAL A 109 -6.08 3.81 -11.84
C VAL A 109 -7.01 3.02 -10.92
N VAL A 110 -6.48 2.54 -9.82
CA VAL A 110 -7.24 1.83 -8.78
C VAL A 110 -7.95 2.86 -7.92
N ASN A 111 -9.29 2.81 -7.87
CA ASN A 111 -10.09 3.66 -6.99
C ASN A 111 -10.39 2.94 -5.68
N TRP A 112 -9.39 2.87 -4.80
CA TRP A 112 -9.50 2.20 -3.52
C TRP A 112 -10.52 2.87 -2.58
N GLY A 113 -10.86 4.14 -2.82
CA GLY A 113 -11.93 4.81 -2.08
C GLY A 113 -13.31 4.18 -2.23
N ASN A 114 -13.51 3.28 -3.21
CA ASN A 114 -14.73 2.48 -3.39
C ASN A 114 -14.62 1.07 -2.81
N GLU A 115 -13.45 0.68 -2.30
CA GLU A 115 -13.24 -0.65 -1.75
C GLU A 115 -13.96 -0.84 -0.41
N PRO A 116 -14.32 -2.11 -0.08
CA PRO A 116 -14.93 -2.41 1.21
C PRO A 116 -14.05 -1.99 2.39
N VAL A 117 -14.65 -1.32 3.35
CA VAL A 117 -14.02 -1.13 4.66
C VAL A 117 -14.22 -2.40 5.48
N LEU A 118 -13.13 -2.91 6.05
CA LEU A 118 -13.16 -4.00 7.00
C LEU A 118 -12.86 -3.46 8.41
N LYS A 119 -13.44 -4.09 9.41
CA LYS A 119 -13.20 -3.82 10.81
C LYS A 119 -12.57 -5.03 11.49
N SER A 120 -11.61 -4.81 12.37
CA SER A 120 -11.09 -5.86 13.25
C SER A 120 -12.22 -6.37 14.17
N GLU A 121 -12.26 -7.68 14.41
CA GLU A 121 -13.23 -8.28 15.35
C GLU A 121 -12.81 -8.13 16.82
N HIS A 122 -11.55 -7.79 17.09
CA HIS A 122 -10.99 -7.74 18.43
C HIS A 122 -10.83 -6.31 18.96
N ASP A 123 -10.92 -5.31 18.07
CA ASP A 123 -10.71 -3.89 18.38
C ASP A 123 -11.41 -3.00 17.34
N ASP A 124 -11.16 -1.70 17.39
CA ASP A 124 -11.81 -0.73 16.51
C ASP A 124 -10.98 -0.35 15.27
N ARG A 125 -9.88 -1.06 14.99
CA ARG A 125 -9.09 -0.83 13.78
C ARG A 125 -9.91 -1.09 12.52
N LYS A 126 -9.59 -0.31 11.49
CA LYS A 126 -10.18 -0.47 10.15
C LYS A 126 -9.11 -0.66 9.11
N ARG A 127 -9.48 -1.36 8.03
CA ARG A 127 -8.63 -1.67 6.89
C ARG A 127 -9.38 -1.43 5.59
N VAL A 128 -8.63 -1.00 4.57
CA VAL A 128 -9.07 -0.95 3.17
C VAL A 128 -7.93 -1.45 2.30
N TYR A 129 -8.20 -2.35 1.37
CA TYR A 129 -7.20 -2.79 0.40
C TYR A 129 -7.00 -1.74 -0.70
N LEU A 130 -5.75 -1.42 -0.98
CA LEU A 130 -5.32 -0.42 -1.96
C LEU A 130 -4.85 -1.08 -3.26
N LEU A 131 -4.10 -2.16 -3.13
CA LEU A 131 -3.60 -3.03 -4.19
C LEU A 131 -3.76 -4.48 -3.74
N SER A 132 -4.13 -5.35 -4.65
CA SER A 132 -4.20 -6.80 -4.44
C SER A 132 -4.31 -7.48 -5.80
N ASP A 133 -4.13 -8.79 -5.86
CA ASP A 133 -4.31 -9.55 -7.10
C ASP A 133 -5.66 -9.26 -7.77
N SER A 134 -6.75 -9.25 -7.01
CA SER A 134 -8.09 -8.92 -7.55
C SER A 134 -8.21 -7.51 -8.14
N LEU A 135 -7.39 -6.55 -7.70
CA LEU A 135 -7.42 -5.16 -8.16
C LEU A 135 -6.46 -4.89 -9.30
N VAL A 136 -5.30 -5.53 -9.30
CA VAL A 136 -4.22 -5.22 -10.23
C VAL A 136 -3.71 -6.41 -11.05
N GLY A 137 -4.21 -7.63 -10.79
CA GLY A 137 -3.91 -8.83 -11.57
C GLY A 137 -2.48 -9.34 -11.38
N THR A 138 -1.90 -9.11 -10.23
CA THR A 138 -0.59 -9.66 -9.84
C THR A 138 -0.52 -9.85 -8.33
N ASP A 139 0.14 -10.90 -7.88
CA ASP A 139 0.46 -11.20 -6.48
C ASP A 139 1.82 -10.62 -6.02
N SER A 140 2.54 -9.94 -6.92
CA SER A 140 3.83 -9.32 -6.60
C SER A 140 3.73 -8.19 -5.58
N VAL A 141 2.55 -7.62 -5.36
CA VAL A 141 2.31 -6.57 -4.37
C VAL A 141 0.93 -6.68 -3.75
N LYS A 142 0.84 -6.41 -2.45
CA LYS A 142 -0.42 -6.14 -1.75
C LYS A 142 -0.28 -4.84 -0.96
N GLY A 143 -1.27 -3.97 -1.06
CA GLY A 143 -1.30 -2.69 -0.36
C GLY A 143 -2.57 -2.51 0.43
N GLU A 144 -2.47 -1.89 1.60
CA GLU A 144 -3.59 -1.64 2.49
C GLU A 144 -3.44 -0.30 3.24
N LEU A 145 -4.58 0.33 3.49
CA LEU A 145 -4.70 1.44 4.44
C LEU A 145 -5.20 0.87 5.75
N ILE A 146 -4.51 1.15 6.84
CA ILE A 146 -4.92 0.78 8.18
C ILE A 146 -5.16 2.03 9.01
N VAL A 147 -6.27 2.00 9.76
CA VAL A 147 -6.64 3.04 10.72
C VAL A 147 -6.61 2.45 12.11
N TYR A 148 -5.75 2.99 12.95
CA TYR A 148 -5.65 2.71 14.38
C TYR A 148 -6.36 3.82 15.15
N PRO A 149 -7.51 3.58 15.78
CA PRO A 149 -8.06 4.50 16.76
C PRO A 149 -7.12 4.70 17.96
N GLN A 150 -7.37 5.72 18.73
CA GLN A 150 -6.70 5.93 20.02
C GLN A 150 -6.78 4.69 20.93
N SER A 151 -5.72 4.41 21.67
CA SER A 151 -5.63 3.32 22.66
C SER A 151 -5.89 1.93 22.07
N THR A 152 -5.41 1.69 20.86
CA THR A 152 -5.60 0.42 20.12
C THR A 152 -4.27 -0.23 19.82
N SER A 153 -4.22 -1.55 19.82
CA SER A 153 -3.02 -2.33 19.51
C SER A 153 -3.32 -3.51 18.61
N CYS A 154 -2.30 -4.00 17.87
CA CYS A 154 -2.36 -5.29 17.18
C CYS A 154 -1.53 -6.34 17.92
N PRO A 155 -1.83 -7.64 17.75
CA PRO A 155 -0.98 -8.70 18.25
C PRO A 155 0.39 -8.72 17.55
N GLU A 156 1.43 -9.13 18.28
CA GLU A 156 2.78 -9.34 17.72
C GLU A 156 2.76 -10.48 16.70
N HIS A 157 3.40 -10.24 15.57
CA HIS A 157 3.51 -11.18 14.46
C HIS A 157 4.74 -10.88 13.59
N TYR A 158 5.00 -11.75 12.64
CA TYR A 158 5.96 -11.53 11.55
C TYR A 158 5.44 -12.15 10.26
N HIS A 159 6.03 -11.75 9.13
CA HIS A 159 5.66 -12.26 7.81
C HIS A 159 6.77 -13.13 7.24
N MET A 160 6.40 -14.33 6.78
CA MET A 160 7.28 -15.22 6.01
C MET A 160 6.98 -15.05 4.52
N GLY A 161 8.03 -14.87 3.73
CA GLY A 161 7.95 -14.77 2.28
C GLY A 161 7.71 -13.35 1.76
N ALA A 162 7.62 -12.33 2.61
CA ALA A 162 7.51 -10.94 2.17
C ALA A 162 8.24 -9.96 3.10
N GLU A 163 8.72 -8.90 2.50
CA GLU A 163 9.09 -7.67 3.19
C GLU A 163 7.99 -6.63 2.99
N HIS A 164 7.93 -5.65 3.87
CA HIS A 164 6.88 -4.63 3.78
C HIS A 164 7.31 -3.32 4.43
N TYR A 165 6.63 -2.25 4.03
CA TYR A 165 6.84 -0.96 4.67
C TYR A 165 5.52 -0.34 5.10
N GLN A 166 5.56 0.45 6.17
CA GLN A 166 4.48 1.34 6.58
C GLN A 166 4.91 2.78 6.35
N PHE A 167 4.01 3.58 5.80
CA PHE A 167 4.17 5.02 5.67
C PHE A 167 3.05 5.74 6.41
N ILE A 168 3.40 6.54 7.41
CA ILE A 168 2.44 7.23 8.27
C ILE A 168 1.83 8.42 7.52
N THR A 169 0.53 8.35 7.24
CA THR A 169 -0.19 9.41 6.51
C THR A 169 -0.84 10.43 7.43
N SER A 170 -1.17 10.05 8.69
CA SER A 170 -1.80 10.94 9.67
C SER A 170 -1.62 10.40 11.09
N GLY A 171 -1.44 11.30 12.06
CA GLY A 171 -1.27 10.98 13.48
C GLY A 171 0.07 10.36 13.80
N SER A 172 0.14 9.61 14.88
CA SER A 172 1.33 8.89 15.34
C SER A 172 1.00 7.47 15.82
N VAL A 173 1.99 6.57 15.77
CA VAL A 173 1.88 5.19 16.24
C VAL A 173 3.21 4.75 16.84
N PHE A 174 3.16 3.91 17.85
CA PHE A 174 4.33 3.23 18.38
C PHE A 174 4.50 1.90 17.66
N ALA A 175 5.65 1.69 17.05
CA ALA A 175 6.08 0.42 16.49
C ALA A 175 7.00 -0.27 17.48
N VAL A 176 6.80 -1.56 17.70
CA VAL A 176 7.70 -2.40 18.50
C VAL A 176 8.28 -3.46 17.59
N LEU A 177 9.60 -3.44 17.44
CA LEU A 177 10.39 -4.33 16.57
C LEU A 177 11.34 -5.14 17.46
N ASP A 178 11.18 -6.45 17.50
CA ASP A 178 11.97 -7.35 18.36
C ASP A 178 12.13 -6.84 19.82
N GLY A 179 11.09 -6.16 20.34
CA GLY A 179 11.02 -5.60 21.69
C GLY A 179 11.54 -4.17 21.83
N GLU A 180 12.08 -3.57 20.78
CA GLU A 180 12.46 -2.15 20.77
C GLU A 180 11.30 -1.27 20.30
N GLU A 181 10.95 -0.26 21.12
CA GLU A 181 9.86 0.67 20.82
C GLU A 181 10.36 1.90 20.07
N LYS A 182 9.64 2.30 19.02
CA LYS A 182 9.86 3.57 18.29
C LYS A 182 8.54 4.26 18.02
N GLU A 183 8.47 5.56 18.29
CA GLU A 183 7.36 6.39 17.87
C GLU A 183 7.56 6.82 16.42
N LEU A 184 6.53 6.58 15.60
CA LEU A 184 6.46 6.99 14.21
C LEU A 184 5.41 8.08 14.07
N ASN A 185 5.80 9.18 13.43
CA ASN A 185 4.97 10.34 13.20
C ASN A 185 4.59 10.47 11.73
N LYS A 186 3.67 11.36 11.42
CA LYS A 186 3.27 11.64 10.04
C LYS A 186 4.49 11.87 9.14
N PHE A 187 4.54 11.14 8.02
CA PHE A 187 5.60 11.08 7.01
C PHE A 187 6.84 10.27 7.40
N ASP A 188 6.84 9.61 8.56
CA ASP A 188 7.82 8.57 8.83
C ASP A 188 7.51 7.31 8.02
N LEU A 189 8.57 6.62 7.63
CA LEU A 189 8.53 5.34 6.96
C LEU A 189 9.26 4.32 7.85
N LEU A 190 8.60 3.19 8.10
CA LEU A 190 9.19 2.01 8.69
C LEU A 190 9.29 0.92 7.62
N TYR A 191 10.44 0.27 7.53
CA TYR A 191 10.65 -0.91 6.70
C TYR A 191 10.86 -2.13 7.60
N ASN A 192 10.14 -3.20 7.33
CA ASN A 192 10.27 -4.47 8.04
C ASN A 192 10.82 -5.53 7.11
N PHE A 193 11.88 -6.18 7.56
CA PHE A 193 12.47 -7.32 6.86
C PHE A 193 11.60 -8.57 7.04
N GLU A 194 11.81 -9.54 6.16
CA GLU A 194 11.19 -10.85 6.31
C GLU A 194 11.54 -11.47 7.66
N ASN A 195 10.54 -12.06 8.33
CA ASN A 195 10.64 -12.69 9.65
C ASN A 195 10.93 -11.74 10.83
N GLU A 196 10.96 -10.43 10.63
CA GLU A 196 11.11 -9.46 11.71
C GLU A 196 9.82 -9.35 12.51
N LYS A 197 9.89 -9.62 13.83
CA LYS A 197 8.73 -9.54 14.72
C LYS A 197 8.36 -8.10 14.97
N HIS A 198 7.10 -7.79 14.81
CA HIS A 198 6.59 -6.44 15.00
C HIS A 198 5.13 -6.42 15.47
N TRP A 199 4.77 -5.31 16.10
CA TRP A 199 3.40 -4.94 16.40
C TRP A 199 3.30 -3.43 16.59
N PHE A 200 2.08 -2.90 16.53
CA PHE A 200 1.82 -1.46 16.58
C PHE A 200 0.77 -1.15 17.63
N TYR A 201 0.88 0.02 18.26
CA TYR A 201 -0.15 0.53 19.13
C TYR A 201 -0.19 2.06 19.13
N THR A 202 -1.37 2.60 19.51
CA THR A 202 -1.62 4.03 19.69
C THR A 202 -1.89 4.35 21.14
N LYS A 203 -1.46 5.52 21.59
CA LYS A 203 -1.78 6.08 22.92
C LYS A 203 -2.93 7.09 22.81
N ASP A 204 -2.58 8.35 22.71
CA ASP A 204 -3.53 9.46 22.78
C ASP A 204 -4.08 9.90 21.41
N ASP A 205 -3.41 9.53 20.33
CA ASP A 205 -3.77 9.91 18.96
C ASP A 205 -4.27 8.72 18.14
N GLN A 206 -5.09 9.03 17.15
CA GLN A 206 -5.41 8.11 16.07
C GLN A 206 -4.27 8.12 15.06
N CYS A 207 -3.93 6.94 14.51
CA CYS A 207 -2.98 6.82 13.42
C CYS A 207 -3.64 6.28 12.15
N LYS A 208 -3.18 6.77 10.99
CA LYS A 208 -3.43 6.17 9.68
C LYS A 208 -2.10 5.95 8.98
N PHE A 209 -1.89 4.76 8.49
CA PHE A 209 -0.74 4.45 7.64
C PHE A 209 -1.17 3.58 6.46
N VAL A 210 -0.38 3.63 5.42
CA VAL A 210 -0.44 2.66 4.33
C VAL A 210 0.66 1.64 4.52
N GLU A 211 0.36 0.41 4.17
CA GLU A 211 1.28 -0.73 4.27
C GLU A 211 1.31 -1.47 2.94
N PHE A 212 2.50 -1.79 2.46
CA PHE A 212 2.68 -2.51 1.20
C PHE A 212 3.66 -3.66 1.38
N PHE A 213 3.23 -4.85 0.97
CA PHE A 213 3.95 -6.11 1.02
C PHE A 213 4.52 -6.46 -0.35
N VAL A 214 5.76 -6.96 -0.38
CA VAL A 214 6.45 -7.48 -1.58
C VAL A 214 7.15 -8.80 -1.25
N PRO A 215 6.70 -9.91 -1.87
CA PRO A 215 5.48 -10.07 -2.65
C PRO A 215 4.19 -9.86 -1.85
N GLY A 216 3.07 -9.76 -2.55
CA GLY A 216 1.74 -9.61 -1.94
C GLY A 216 1.28 -10.84 -1.19
N GLU A 217 1.61 -12.03 -1.69
CA GLU A 217 1.38 -13.28 -0.97
C GLU A 217 2.46 -13.51 0.09
N ASN A 218 2.01 -13.70 1.32
CA ASN A 218 2.88 -14.02 2.45
C ASN A 218 2.10 -14.79 3.50
N LYS A 219 2.83 -15.38 4.44
CA LYS A 219 2.25 -16.08 5.59
C LYS A 219 2.48 -15.26 6.86
N THR A 220 1.41 -14.84 7.52
CA THR A 220 1.50 -14.19 8.83
C THR A 220 1.64 -15.25 9.92
N ILE A 221 2.67 -15.11 10.75
CA ILE A 221 2.95 -15.97 11.90
C ILE A 221 2.73 -15.18 13.18
N TRP A 222 1.73 -15.58 13.94
CA TRP A 222 1.41 -14.98 15.23
C TRP A 222 2.30 -15.54 16.32
N THR A 223 2.88 -14.69 17.16
CA THR A 223 3.71 -15.13 18.29
C THR A 223 2.85 -15.70 19.43
N GLN A 224 1.55 -15.33 19.45
CA GLN A 224 0.55 -15.87 20.37
C GLN A 224 -0.61 -16.46 19.56
N THR A 225 -0.80 -17.77 19.65
CA THR A 225 -1.78 -18.51 18.83
C THR A 225 -3.26 -18.20 19.14
N THR A 226 -3.54 -17.59 20.28
CA THR A 226 -4.91 -17.25 20.73
C THR A 226 -5.35 -15.84 20.32
N ASN A 227 -4.47 -15.06 19.74
CA ASN A 227 -4.74 -13.66 19.44
C ASN A 227 -4.30 -13.33 18.00
N VAL A 228 -5.19 -13.52 17.05
CA VAL A 228 -4.98 -13.28 15.62
C VAL A 228 -5.90 -12.15 15.12
N CYS A 229 -5.41 -11.33 14.19
CA CYS A 229 -6.24 -10.29 13.59
C CYS A 229 -7.24 -10.89 12.59
N THR A 230 -8.53 -10.80 12.90
CA THR A 230 -9.62 -11.18 12.01
C THR A 230 -10.34 -9.94 11.52
N TRP A 231 -10.60 -9.87 10.23
CA TRP A 231 -11.18 -8.73 9.54
C TRP A 231 -12.55 -9.07 8.96
N SER A 232 -13.57 -8.28 9.30
CA SER A 232 -14.94 -8.43 8.81
C SER A 232 -15.39 -7.20 8.03
N PRO A 233 -16.01 -7.36 6.83
CA PRO A 233 -16.53 -6.24 6.08
C PRO A 233 -17.69 -5.58 6.82
N ILE A 234 -17.72 -4.24 6.82
CA ILE A 234 -18.81 -3.46 7.44
C ILE A 234 -19.94 -3.11 6.46
N GLY A 235 -19.82 -3.54 5.19
CA GLY A 235 -20.85 -3.35 4.16
C GLY A 235 -20.81 -1.98 3.47
N THR A 236 -19.83 -1.14 3.75
CA THR A 236 -19.67 0.18 3.13
C THR A 236 -18.25 0.47 2.70
N ASP A 237 -18.08 1.41 1.77
CA ASP A 237 -16.81 2.07 1.44
C ASP A 237 -16.44 3.14 2.49
N ILE A 238 -15.31 3.83 2.29
CA ILE A 238 -14.84 4.90 3.19
C ILE A 238 -15.79 6.12 3.27
N ARG A 239 -16.72 6.24 2.33
CA ARG A 239 -17.73 7.33 2.25
C ARG A 239 -19.10 6.89 2.74
N GLY A 240 -19.23 5.67 3.28
CA GLY A 240 -20.48 5.09 3.75
C GLY A 240 -21.44 4.65 2.63
N LYS A 241 -20.95 4.46 1.39
CA LYS A 241 -21.71 3.98 0.23
C LYS A 241 -21.51 2.48 0.05
N SER A 242 -22.31 1.88 -0.84
CA SER A 242 -22.08 0.50 -1.27
C SER A 242 -20.68 0.35 -1.88
N PRO A 243 -19.89 -0.64 -1.44
CA PRO A 243 -18.54 -0.84 -1.94
C PRO A 243 -18.57 -1.41 -3.37
N SER A 244 -17.42 -1.33 -4.07
CA SER A 244 -17.25 -1.82 -5.45
C SER A 244 -17.36 -3.33 -5.58
N ARG A 245 -17.04 -4.07 -4.53
CA ARG A 245 -17.05 -5.54 -4.47
C ARG A 245 -17.34 -6.04 -3.07
N HIS A 246 -17.47 -7.35 -2.93
CA HIS A 246 -17.59 -8.02 -1.65
C HIS A 246 -16.25 -8.69 -1.28
N ILE A 247 -15.82 -8.53 -0.03
CA ILE A 247 -14.72 -9.27 0.57
C ILE A 247 -15.29 -10.06 1.74
N GLU A 248 -14.94 -11.35 1.83
CA GLU A 248 -15.36 -12.18 2.94
C GLU A 248 -14.53 -11.89 4.20
N LYS A 249 -15.09 -12.29 5.35
CA LYS A 249 -14.34 -12.32 6.61
C LYS A 249 -13.11 -13.21 6.49
N HIS A 250 -11.96 -12.74 6.96
CA HIS A 250 -10.70 -13.50 6.88
C HIS A 250 -9.74 -13.11 8.01
N VAL A 251 -8.81 -14.00 8.29
CA VAL A 251 -7.63 -13.73 9.14
C VAL A 251 -6.58 -12.99 8.30
N HIS A 252 -5.85 -12.07 8.92
CA HIS A 252 -4.77 -11.35 8.25
C HIS A 252 -3.73 -12.33 7.67
N GLY A 253 -3.42 -12.18 6.40
CA GLY A 253 -2.54 -13.08 5.65
C GLY A 253 -3.23 -14.31 5.03
N GLU A 254 -4.53 -14.55 5.30
CA GLU A 254 -5.25 -15.75 4.82
C GLU A 254 -6.44 -15.42 3.88
N GLY A 255 -6.65 -14.16 3.56
CA GLY A 255 -7.80 -13.74 2.74
C GLY A 255 -7.71 -14.24 1.29
N LYS A 256 -8.82 -14.78 0.78
CA LYS A 256 -8.99 -15.11 -0.65
C LYS A 256 -9.75 -14.00 -1.36
N ASN A 257 -9.40 -13.76 -2.62
CA ASN A 257 -10.04 -12.72 -3.47
C ASN A 257 -9.96 -11.30 -2.86
N ILE A 258 -8.89 -11.02 -2.20
CA ILE A 258 -8.60 -9.71 -1.61
C ILE A 258 -8.10 -8.75 -2.67
#